data_fc5e2bcd76747d081eee6a312a54d90c
#
_entry.id   fc5e2bcd76747d081eee6a312a54d90c
#
_cell.length_a   1.000
_cell.length_b   1.000
_cell.length_c   1.000
_cell.angle_alpha   90.00
_cell.angle_beta   90.00
_cell.angle_gamma   90.00
#
_symmetry.space_group_name_H-M   'P 1'
#
loop_
_entity.id
_entity.type
_entity.pdbx_description
1 polymer ?
#
loop_
_entity_poly.entity_id
_entity_poly.type
_entity_poly.pdbx_seq_one_letter_code
_entity_poly.pdbx_strand_id
1 'polypeptide(L)'
;TPAQTVVKIVNEELTALMGGGEERINTASKGPTVVMMCGLQGSGKTTHAAKLAKLLISKGHRPLLVGCDIYRPAAIDQLKIVGEKAGAAVFEKGTQDPVKTAKQALSHARDYGNDFVILDTAGRLHIDEQLMNELKRMKEAVSPNEIMLVVDSMTGQDAVNVAKSFDETLGIDGVIITKLDGDTRGGAALSIRAVTGKPIKFAGTGEKLDDIEVFHPD
;
A
#
# COMPACT_ATOMS: atom_id res chain seq x y z
N THR A 1 14.94 -6.25 -36.62
CA THR A 1 15.65 -5.05 -37.04
C THR A 1 16.57 -4.52 -35.92
N PRO A 2 17.60 -3.76 -36.21
CA PRO A 2 18.45 -3.17 -35.16
C PRO A 2 17.68 -2.33 -34.13
N ALA A 3 16.67 -1.58 -34.58
CA ALA A 3 15.82 -0.78 -33.69
C ALA A 3 15.03 -1.66 -32.73
N GLN A 4 14.45 -2.78 -33.20
CA GLN A 4 13.72 -3.73 -32.36
C GLN A 4 14.65 -4.41 -31.35
N THR A 5 15.87 -4.72 -31.73
CA THR A 5 16.86 -5.33 -30.83
C THR A 5 17.24 -4.36 -29.70
N VAL A 6 17.45 -3.07 -30.02
CA VAL A 6 17.76 -2.05 -29.01
C VAL A 6 16.60 -1.88 -28.03
N VAL A 7 15.36 -1.82 -28.50
CA VAL A 7 14.16 -1.70 -27.67
C VAL A 7 14.06 -2.91 -26.73
N LYS A 8 14.31 -4.12 -27.22
CA LYS A 8 14.29 -5.33 -26.40
C LYS A 8 15.33 -5.28 -25.28
N ILE A 9 16.56 -4.89 -25.59
CA ILE A 9 17.65 -4.77 -24.59
C ILE A 9 17.30 -3.76 -23.52
N VAL A 10 16.78 -2.60 -23.91
CA VAL A 10 16.37 -1.55 -22.96
C VAL A 10 15.25 -2.07 -22.06
N ASN A 11 14.26 -2.74 -22.61
CA ASN A 11 13.17 -3.32 -21.82
C ASN A 11 13.67 -4.39 -20.84
N GLU A 12 14.59 -5.25 -21.23
CA GLU A 12 15.19 -6.26 -20.36
C GLU A 12 15.94 -5.63 -19.19
N GLU A 13 16.72 -4.57 -19.45
CA GLU A 13 17.44 -3.84 -18.41
C GLU A 13 16.49 -3.13 -17.45
N LEU A 14 15.45 -2.48 -17.96
CA LEU A 14 14.43 -1.83 -17.14
C LEU A 14 13.68 -2.85 -16.29
N THR A 15 13.31 -4.00 -16.85
CA THR A 15 12.63 -5.08 -16.12
C THR A 15 13.52 -5.59 -14.98
N ALA A 16 14.80 -5.80 -15.22
CA ALA A 16 15.74 -6.22 -14.19
C ALA A 16 15.87 -5.18 -13.07
N LEU A 17 15.96 -3.89 -13.44
CA LEU A 17 16.02 -2.80 -12.47
C LEU A 17 14.76 -2.69 -11.62
N MET A 18 13.60 -2.98 -12.20
CA MET A 18 12.30 -2.92 -11.53
C MET A 18 11.97 -4.17 -10.70
N GLY A 19 12.85 -5.18 -10.66
CA GLY A 19 12.68 -6.38 -9.86
C GLY A 19 12.47 -7.67 -10.64
N GLY A 20 12.54 -7.62 -11.97
CA GLY A 20 12.58 -8.79 -12.83
C GLY A 20 11.24 -9.48 -13.10
N GLY A 21 10.12 -8.95 -12.62
CA GLY A 21 8.80 -9.57 -12.83
C GLY A 21 7.77 -9.09 -11.83
N GLU A 22 6.70 -9.87 -11.72
CA GLU A 22 5.62 -9.60 -10.76
C GLU A 22 6.06 -9.93 -9.34
N GLU A 23 5.88 -8.98 -8.44
CA GLU A 23 6.12 -9.16 -7.01
C GLU A 23 4.79 -9.26 -6.28
N ARG A 24 4.67 -10.25 -5.39
CA ARG A 24 3.43 -10.51 -4.65
C ARG A 24 3.52 -10.00 -3.23
N ILE A 25 2.34 -9.79 -2.61
CA ILE A 25 2.26 -9.48 -1.18
C ILE A 25 2.83 -10.65 -0.38
N ASN A 26 3.64 -10.35 0.62
CA ASN A 26 4.10 -11.34 1.59
C ASN A 26 2.90 -11.83 2.41
N THR A 27 2.67 -13.12 2.45
CA THR A 27 1.51 -13.70 3.13
C THR A 27 1.91 -14.47 4.39
N ALA A 28 0.96 -14.59 5.33
CA ALA A 28 1.14 -15.36 6.54
C ALA A 28 1.01 -16.85 6.25
N SER A 29 1.79 -17.69 6.95
CA SER A 29 1.66 -19.15 6.88
C SER A 29 0.49 -19.64 7.73
N LYS A 30 0.11 -18.89 8.78
CA LYS A 30 -1.03 -19.16 9.66
C LYS A 30 -1.73 -17.87 10.03
N GLY A 31 -3.05 -17.95 10.16
CA GLY A 31 -3.88 -16.80 10.52
C GLY A 31 -3.97 -15.79 9.40
N PRO A 32 -4.50 -14.59 9.68
CA PRO A 32 -4.66 -13.57 8.66
C PRO A 32 -3.31 -12.98 8.24
N THR A 33 -3.21 -12.66 6.95
CA THR A 33 -2.11 -11.85 6.44
C THR A 33 -2.37 -10.40 6.82
N VAL A 34 -1.40 -9.77 7.46
CA VAL A 34 -1.51 -8.38 7.91
C VAL A 34 -0.75 -7.47 6.96
N VAL A 35 -1.48 -6.56 6.34
CA VAL A 35 -0.92 -5.54 5.45
C VAL A 35 -1.06 -4.18 6.14
N MET A 36 0.04 -3.50 6.34
CA MET A 36 0.08 -2.18 6.96
C MET A 36 0.23 -1.14 5.85
N MET A 37 -0.84 -0.39 5.58
CA MET A 37 -0.85 0.63 4.54
C MET A 37 -0.34 1.94 5.10
N CYS A 38 0.73 2.46 4.51
CA CYS A 38 1.37 3.71 4.92
C CYS A 38 1.35 4.70 3.76
N GLY A 39 1.42 5.98 4.07
CA GLY A 39 1.49 7.02 3.05
C GLY A 39 1.10 8.37 3.62
N LEU A 40 1.53 9.43 2.94
CA LEU A 40 1.17 10.80 3.33
C LEU A 40 -0.28 11.11 2.93
N GLN A 41 -0.81 12.15 3.54
CA GLN A 41 -2.13 12.66 3.20
C GLN A 41 -2.17 13.06 1.73
N GLY A 42 -3.21 12.64 1.01
CA GLY A 42 -3.35 12.94 -0.43
C GLY A 42 -2.67 11.94 -1.35
N SER A 43 -1.95 10.93 -0.82
CA SER A 43 -1.32 9.89 -1.65
C SER A 43 -2.32 8.91 -2.27
N GLY A 44 -3.54 8.86 -1.73
CA GLY A 44 -4.54 7.87 -2.15
C GLY A 44 -4.55 6.61 -1.29
N LYS A 45 -3.98 6.66 -0.10
CA LYS A 45 -3.81 5.51 0.79
C LYS A 45 -5.14 4.84 1.14
N THR A 46 -6.13 5.58 1.62
CA THR A 46 -7.43 5.03 2.00
C THR A 46 -8.16 4.41 0.81
N THR A 47 -8.18 5.12 -0.31
CA THR A 47 -8.79 4.64 -1.55
C THR A 47 -8.10 3.36 -2.04
N HIS A 48 -6.77 3.30 -1.99
CA HIS A 48 -6.02 2.14 -2.45
C HIS A 48 -6.08 0.96 -1.48
N ALA A 49 -6.29 1.21 -0.19
CA ALA A 49 -6.63 0.14 0.74
C ALA A 49 -7.93 -0.57 0.30
N ALA A 50 -8.95 0.20 -0.07
CA ALA A 50 -10.21 -0.36 -0.58
C ALA A 50 -10.05 -1.03 -1.94
N LYS A 51 -9.24 -0.45 -2.84
CA LYS A 51 -8.94 -1.07 -4.14
C LYS A 51 -8.23 -2.42 -3.97
N LEU A 52 -7.27 -2.49 -3.05
CA LEU A 52 -6.57 -3.73 -2.73
C LEU A 52 -7.55 -4.77 -2.17
N ALA A 53 -8.43 -4.36 -1.26
CA ALA A 53 -9.45 -5.24 -0.70
C ALA A 53 -10.35 -5.81 -1.80
N LYS A 54 -10.80 -4.97 -2.73
CA LYS A 54 -11.64 -5.42 -3.84
C LYS A 54 -10.91 -6.42 -4.74
N LEU A 55 -9.64 -6.16 -5.03
CA LEU A 55 -8.81 -7.08 -5.80
C LEU A 55 -8.67 -8.43 -5.10
N LEU A 56 -8.42 -8.43 -3.78
CA LEU A 56 -8.32 -9.65 -2.99
C LEU A 56 -9.64 -10.43 -2.98
N ILE A 57 -10.78 -9.75 -2.86
CA ILE A 57 -12.10 -10.39 -2.94
C ILE A 57 -12.27 -11.08 -4.29
N SER A 58 -11.86 -10.44 -5.37
CA SER A 58 -11.95 -11.03 -6.71
C SER A 58 -11.13 -12.32 -6.86
N LYS A 59 -10.14 -12.49 -5.99
CA LYS A 59 -9.27 -13.68 -5.93
C LYS A 59 -9.70 -14.69 -4.88
N GLY A 60 -10.86 -14.52 -4.27
CA GLY A 60 -11.43 -15.45 -3.31
C GLY A 60 -11.05 -15.20 -1.85
N HIS A 61 -10.41 -14.08 -1.55
CA HIS A 61 -10.04 -13.72 -0.18
C HIS A 61 -11.14 -12.96 0.55
N ARG A 62 -11.01 -12.86 1.87
CA ARG A 62 -11.96 -12.18 2.76
C ARG A 62 -11.23 -11.10 3.57
N PRO A 63 -10.91 -9.95 2.96
CA PRO A 63 -10.17 -8.89 3.64
C PRO A 63 -11.03 -8.16 4.66
N LEU A 64 -10.38 -7.69 5.73
CA LEU A 64 -10.94 -6.77 6.71
C LEU A 64 -10.16 -5.46 6.60
N LEU A 65 -10.86 -4.38 6.30
CA LEU A 65 -10.28 -3.03 6.33
C LEU A 65 -10.37 -2.48 7.74
N VAL A 66 -9.31 -1.87 8.24
CA VAL A 66 -9.24 -1.36 9.62
C VAL A 66 -8.91 0.13 9.62
N GLY A 67 -9.79 0.93 10.23
CA GLY A 67 -9.62 2.38 10.33
C GLY A 67 -8.72 2.76 11.50
N CYS A 68 -7.47 3.11 11.21
CA CYS A 68 -6.47 3.51 12.19
C CYS A 68 -6.07 4.98 12.11
N ASP A 69 -6.66 5.76 11.20
CA ASP A 69 -6.41 7.20 11.11
C ASP A 69 -7.40 7.95 12.00
N ILE A 70 -7.03 8.20 13.24
CA ILE A 70 -7.88 8.86 14.23
C ILE A 70 -7.74 10.39 14.22
N TYR A 71 -6.77 10.92 13.48
CA TYR A 71 -6.44 12.35 13.50
C TYR A 71 -7.24 13.15 12.47
N ARG A 72 -7.71 12.50 11.42
CA ARG A 72 -8.53 13.12 10.39
C ARG A 72 -9.98 12.72 10.59
N PRO A 73 -10.88 13.65 10.98
CA PRO A 73 -12.26 13.29 11.36
C PRO A 73 -13.03 12.54 10.28
N ALA A 74 -12.76 12.83 9.01
CA ALA A 74 -13.45 12.21 7.89
C ALA A 74 -12.82 10.89 7.42
N ALA A 75 -11.63 10.53 7.91
CA ALA A 75 -10.88 9.38 7.37
C ALA A 75 -11.58 8.04 7.61
N ILE A 76 -12.11 7.84 8.80
CA ILE A 76 -12.83 6.60 9.14
C ILE A 76 -14.14 6.51 8.34
N ASP A 77 -14.87 7.62 8.24
CA ASP A 77 -16.11 7.66 7.44
C ASP A 77 -15.82 7.39 5.97
N GLN A 78 -14.74 7.96 5.43
CA GLN A 78 -14.30 7.69 4.06
C GLN A 78 -13.99 6.21 3.87
N LEU A 79 -13.27 5.60 4.81
CA LEU A 79 -12.93 4.19 4.73
C LEU A 79 -14.18 3.31 4.73
N LYS A 80 -15.18 3.64 5.55
CA LYS A 80 -16.46 2.92 5.56
C LYS A 80 -17.16 3.00 4.20
N ILE A 81 -17.18 4.19 3.59
CA ILE A 81 -17.82 4.41 2.30
C ILE A 81 -17.13 3.60 1.20
N VAL A 82 -15.81 3.74 1.09
CA VAL A 82 -15.07 3.04 0.03
C VAL A 82 -15.00 1.53 0.29
N GLY A 83 -14.96 1.12 1.56
CA GLY A 83 -14.99 -0.29 1.93
C GLY A 83 -16.31 -0.95 1.54
N GLU A 84 -17.44 -0.30 1.80
CA GLU A 84 -18.76 -0.79 1.38
C GLU A 84 -18.83 -0.93 -0.13
N LYS A 85 -18.36 0.06 -0.88
CA LYS A 85 -18.32 -0.01 -2.34
C LYS A 85 -17.44 -1.15 -2.85
N ALA A 86 -16.37 -1.45 -2.13
CA ALA A 86 -15.47 -2.55 -2.48
C ALA A 86 -16.03 -3.94 -2.09
N GLY A 87 -17.07 -3.98 -1.27
CA GLY A 87 -17.63 -5.21 -0.74
C GLY A 87 -16.84 -5.78 0.44
N ALA A 88 -15.99 -4.97 1.08
CA ALA A 88 -15.15 -5.39 2.19
C ALA A 88 -15.74 -4.98 3.53
N ALA A 89 -15.57 -5.83 4.55
CA ALA A 89 -15.91 -5.47 5.92
C ALA A 89 -14.93 -4.42 6.45
N VAL A 90 -15.44 -3.50 7.26
CA VAL A 90 -14.65 -2.44 7.88
C VAL A 90 -14.74 -2.54 9.39
N PHE A 91 -13.60 -2.54 10.05
CA PHE A 91 -13.46 -2.55 11.50
C PHE A 91 -12.90 -1.21 11.97
N GLU A 92 -13.54 -0.59 12.93
CA GLU A 92 -13.05 0.67 13.50
C GLU A 92 -13.53 0.82 14.95
N LYS A 93 -12.84 1.63 15.72
CA LYS A 93 -13.14 1.92 17.12
C LYS A 93 -13.07 3.43 17.41
N GLY A 94 -13.48 4.25 16.44
CA GLY A 94 -13.47 5.70 16.59
C GLY A 94 -12.07 6.24 16.89
N THR A 95 -11.97 7.05 17.95
CA THR A 95 -10.70 7.72 18.32
C THR A 95 -9.83 6.92 19.30
N GLN A 96 -10.13 5.64 19.49
CA GLN A 96 -9.30 4.76 20.32
C GLN A 96 -7.87 4.71 19.77
N ASP A 97 -6.89 4.48 20.65
CA ASP A 97 -5.49 4.27 20.24
C ASP A 97 -5.43 3.31 19.05
N PRO A 98 -4.85 3.72 17.92
CA PRO A 98 -4.84 2.91 16.70
C PRO A 98 -4.12 1.58 16.86
N VAL A 99 -3.11 1.50 17.73
CA VAL A 99 -2.41 0.24 18.00
C VAL A 99 -3.35 -0.76 18.67
N LYS A 100 -4.16 -0.29 19.63
CA LYS A 100 -5.16 -1.13 20.28
C LYS A 100 -6.22 -1.59 19.28
N THR A 101 -6.70 -0.70 18.42
CA THR A 101 -7.67 -1.03 17.38
C THR A 101 -7.11 -2.09 16.44
N ALA A 102 -5.86 -1.95 16.02
CA ALA A 102 -5.20 -2.93 15.15
C ALA A 102 -5.14 -4.32 15.80
N LYS A 103 -4.77 -4.40 17.07
CA LYS A 103 -4.74 -5.67 17.80
C LYS A 103 -6.12 -6.30 17.90
N GLN A 104 -7.15 -5.52 18.20
CA GLN A 104 -8.53 -5.99 18.27
C GLN A 104 -9.02 -6.46 16.89
N ALA A 105 -8.60 -5.79 15.82
CA ALA A 105 -8.94 -6.19 14.46
C ALA A 105 -8.36 -7.57 14.11
N LEU A 106 -7.16 -7.89 14.57
CA LEU A 106 -6.58 -9.23 14.37
C LEU A 106 -7.41 -10.32 15.04
N SER A 107 -7.85 -10.06 16.28
CA SER A 107 -8.73 -10.99 16.98
C SER A 107 -10.07 -11.15 16.27
N HIS A 108 -10.66 -10.04 15.82
CA HIS A 108 -11.89 -10.02 15.05
C HIS A 108 -11.75 -10.84 13.77
N ALA A 109 -10.64 -10.66 13.05
CA ALA A 109 -10.39 -11.40 11.81
C ALA A 109 -10.32 -12.91 12.04
N ARG A 110 -9.67 -13.34 13.12
CA ARG A 110 -9.60 -14.75 13.48
C ARG A 110 -10.99 -15.33 13.80
N ASP A 111 -11.80 -14.57 14.54
CA ASP A 111 -13.13 -15.00 14.94
C ASP A 111 -14.11 -15.08 13.78
N TYR A 112 -13.97 -14.18 12.81
CA TYR A 112 -14.91 -14.07 11.68
C TYR A 112 -14.36 -14.65 10.37
N GLY A 113 -13.17 -15.23 10.40
CA GLY A 113 -12.61 -15.91 9.22
C GLY A 113 -12.08 -14.99 8.13
N ASN A 114 -11.67 -13.77 8.48
CA ASN A 114 -10.97 -12.92 7.53
C ASN A 114 -9.53 -13.40 7.36
N ASP A 115 -9.07 -13.56 6.13
CA ASP A 115 -7.71 -14.04 5.84
C ASP A 115 -6.72 -12.92 5.52
N PHE A 116 -7.21 -11.69 5.35
CA PHE A 116 -6.40 -10.49 5.22
C PHE A 116 -6.90 -9.42 6.17
N VAL A 117 -5.97 -8.70 6.78
CA VAL A 117 -6.24 -7.51 7.58
C VAL A 117 -5.44 -6.37 6.98
N ILE A 118 -6.13 -5.35 6.49
CA ILE A 118 -5.51 -4.18 5.85
C ILE A 118 -5.68 -3.00 6.79
N LEU A 119 -4.56 -2.56 7.38
CA LEU A 119 -4.55 -1.45 8.34
C LEU A 119 -4.36 -0.13 7.58
N ASP A 120 -5.40 0.71 7.59
CA ASP A 120 -5.32 2.06 7.03
C ASP A 120 -4.78 2.99 8.12
N THR A 121 -3.46 3.18 8.12
CA THR A 121 -2.77 3.94 9.16
C THR A 121 -2.91 5.44 9.00
N ALA A 122 -2.48 6.21 10.00
CA ALA A 122 -2.54 7.66 9.97
C ALA A 122 -1.80 8.23 8.76
N GLY A 123 -2.40 9.22 8.12
CA GLY A 123 -1.78 10.00 7.06
C GLY A 123 -1.62 11.44 7.50
N ARG A 124 -0.40 11.97 7.42
CA ARG A 124 -0.09 13.36 7.72
C ARG A 124 0.42 14.05 6.46
N LEU A 125 0.43 15.38 6.47
CA LEU A 125 0.92 16.15 5.32
C LEU A 125 2.40 15.93 5.06
N HIS A 126 3.17 15.74 6.14
CA HIS A 126 4.61 15.54 6.08
C HIS A 126 5.03 14.40 7.00
N ILE A 127 6.18 13.82 6.73
CA ILE A 127 6.79 12.84 7.61
C ILE A 127 7.30 13.58 8.84
N ASP A 128 6.76 13.21 10.01
CA ASP A 128 7.22 13.75 11.29
C ASP A 128 7.50 12.61 12.28
N GLU A 129 8.14 12.97 13.39
CA GLU A 129 8.54 12.01 14.42
C GLU A 129 7.33 11.31 15.04
N GLN A 130 6.25 12.05 15.29
CA GLN A 130 5.03 11.51 15.87
C GLN A 130 4.44 10.41 14.98
N LEU A 131 4.34 10.68 13.68
CA LEU A 131 3.86 9.69 12.71
C LEU A 131 4.73 8.44 12.72
N MET A 132 6.04 8.61 12.61
CA MET A 132 6.97 7.48 12.56
C MET A 132 6.97 6.66 13.84
N ASN A 133 6.87 7.30 15.00
CA ASN A 133 6.78 6.59 16.27
C ASN A 133 5.50 5.76 16.38
N GLU A 134 4.37 6.30 15.94
CA GLU A 134 3.11 5.56 15.92
C GLU A 134 3.18 4.36 14.99
N LEU A 135 3.73 4.53 13.79
CA LEU A 135 3.88 3.44 12.81
C LEU A 135 4.82 2.34 13.33
N LYS A 136 5.91 2.72 14.01
CA LYS A 136 6.83 1.76 14.64
C LYS A 136 6.14 0.97 15.75
N ARG A 137 5.35 1.65 16.59
CA ARG A 137 4.58 0.98 17.65
C ARG A 137 3.59 -0.02 17.05
N MET A 138 2.91 0.36 15.98
CA MET A 138 1.98 -0.55 15.29
C MET A 138 2.71 -1.74 14.71
N LYS A 139 3.83 -1.52 14.04
CA LYS A 139 4.66 -2.59 13.48
C LYS A 139 5.06 -3.61 14.55
N GLU A 140 5.51 -3.16 15.72
CA GLU A 140 5.86 -4.05 16.82
C GLU A 140 4.65 -4.83 17.34
N ALA A 141 3.49 -4.15 17.44
CA ALA A 141 2.29 -4.75 18.03
C ALA A 141 1.65 -5.82 17.16
N VAL A 142 1.66 -5.66 15.83
CA VAL A 142 0.94 -6.55 14.93
C VAL A 142 1.84 -7.41 14.04
N SER A 143 3.12 -7.15 14.02
CA SER A 143 4.09 -7.88 13.19
C SER A 143 3.57 -8.08 11.76
N PRO A 144 3.40 -7.01 10.98
CA PRO A 144 2.79 -7.11 9.66
C PRO A 144 3.62 -7.99 8.72
N ASN A 145 2.93 -8.74 7.87
CA ASN A 145 3.58 -9.52 6.81
C ASN A 145 4.07 -8.61 5.67
N GLU A 146 3.37 -7.50 5.48
CA GLU A 146 3.65 -6.55 4.41
C GLU A 146 3.47 -5.13 4.93
N ILE A 147 4.49 -4.29 4.82
CA ILE A 147 4.37 -2.85 4.99
C ILE A 147 4.38 -2.25 3.60
N MET A 148 3.22 -1.73 3.18
CA MET A 148 2.98 -1.23 1.85
C MET A 148 2.89 0.28 1.86
N LEU A 149 3.78 0.94 1.14
CA LEU A 149 3.77 2.40 1.03
C LEU A 149 3.00 2.82 -0.22
N VAL A 150 2.07 3.75 -0.07
CA VAL A 150 1.33 4.34 -1.19
C VAL A 150 1.92 5.71 -1.51
N VAL A 151 2.37 5.90 -2.74
CA VAL A 151 2.94 7.16 -3.20
C VAL A 151 2.29 7.61 -4.51
N ASP A 152 2.23 8.93 -4.68
CA ASP A 152 1.67 9.57 -5.88
C ASP A 152 2.81 9.81 -6.88
N SER A 153 2.76 9.14 -8.04
CA SER A 153 3.78 9.28 -9.07
C SER A 153 3.91 10.70 -9.62
N MET A 154 2.84 11.48 -9.54
CA MET A 154 2.82 12.84 -10.06
C MET A 154 3.64 13.82 -9.22
N THR A 155 4.01 13.46 -8.00
CA THR A 155 4.87 14.30 -7.16
C THR A 155 6.37 14.14 -7.50
N GLY A 156 6.71 13.26 -8.44
CA GLY A 156 8.07 13.13 -8.96
C GLY A 156 9.11 12.83 -7.89
N GLN A 157 10.09 13.70 -7.73
CA GLN A 157 11.17 13.50 -6.75
C GLN A 157 10.66 13.44 -5.30
N ASP A 158 9.57 14.12 -4.97
CA ASP A 158 8.99 14.05 -3.63
C ASP A 158 8.53 12.62 -3.31
N ALA A 159 7.94 11.91 -4.28
CA ALA A 159 7.55 10.51 -4.10
C ALA A 159 8.77 9.63 -3.77
N VAL A 160 9.89 9.87 -4.44
CA VAL A 160 11.14 9.15 -4.20
C VAL A 160 11.67 9.44 -2.80
N ASN A 161 11.67 10.70 -2.40
CA ASN A 161 12.14 11.12 -1.08
C ASN A 161 11.28 10.53 0.04
N VAL A 162 9.97 10.50 -0.14
CA VAL A 162 9.02 9.89 0.80
C VAL A 162 9.32 8.39 0.93
N ALA A 163 9.48 7.70 -0.18
CA ALA A 163 9.77 6.26 -0.17
C ALA A 163 11.09 5.97 0.55
N LYS A 164 12.12 6.74 0.29
CA LYS A 164 13.42 6.61 0.96
C LYS A 164 13.28 6.79 2.47
N SER A 165 12.58 7.84 2.91
CA SER A 165 12.39 8.13 4.33
C SER A 165 11.62 7.04 5.05
N PHE A 166 10.51 6.55 4.47
CA PHE A 166 9.74 5.45 5.06
C PHE A 166 10.56 4.17 5.13
N ASP A 167 11.33 3.87 4.10
CA ASP A 167 12.16 2.67 4.09
C ASP A 167 13.27 2.73 5.13
N GLU A 168 13.98 3.84 5.25
CA GLU A 168 15.06 4.02 6.21
C GLU A 168 14.56 4.02 7.66
N THR A 169 13.40 4.60 7.91
CA THR A 169 12.89 4.80 9.27
C THR A 169 12.03 3.64 9.76
N LEU A 170 11.17 3.13 8.91
CA LEU A 170 10.19 2.08 9.26
C LEU A 170 10.54 0.73 8.64
N GLY A 171 11.10 0.74 7.45
CA GLY A 171 11.22 -0.45 6.60
C GLY A 171 9.94 -0.71 5.84
N ILE A 172 10.00 -0.73 4.52
CA ILE A 172 8.85 -1.08 3.68
C ILE A 172 9.14 -2.36 2.93
N ASP A 173 8.08 -3.10 2.59
CA ASP A 173 8.20 -4.35 1.83
C ASP A 173 7.83 -4.16 0.37
N GLY A 174 6.98 -3.20 0.10
CA GLY A 174 6.54 -2.91 -1.26
C GLY A 174 5.91 -1.54 -1.39
N VAL A 175 5.65 -1.14 -2.61
CA VAL A 175 5.10 0.18 -2.95
C VAL A 175 3.88 0.01 -3.85
N ILE A 176 2.85 0.78 -3.58
CA ILE A 176 1.75 1.03 -4.51
C ILE A 176 1.99 2.42 -5.09
N ILE A 177 2.13 2.49 -6.39
CA ILE A 177 2.29 3.77 -7.06
C ILE A 177 0.96 4.20 -7.67
N THR A 178 0.53 5.42 -7.35
CA THR A 178 -0.75 5.94 -7.83
C THR A 178 -0.56 6.91 -8.98
N LYS A 179 -1.61 7.09 -9.77
CA LYS A 179 -1.61 8.01 -10.93
C LYS A 179 -0.53 7.68 -11.95
N LEU A 180 -0.22 6.41 -12.10
CA LEU A 180 0.82 5.96 -13.03
C LEU A 180 0.45 6.26 -14.49
N ASP A 181 -0.83 6.31 -14.80
CA ASP A 181 -1.34 6.72 -16.11
C ASP A 181 -0.91 8.14 -16.52
N GLY A 182 -0.62 9.01 -15.54
CA GLY A 182 -0.07 10.35 -15.77
C GLY A 182 1.45 10.40 -15.86
N ASP A 183 2.14 9.31 -15.52
CA ASP A 183 3.60 9.21 -15.56
C ASP A 183 4.02 8.37 -16.78
N THR A 184 4.02 8.98 -17.94
CA THR A 184 4.23 8.28 -19.21
C THR A 184 5.60 7.62 -19.36
N ARG A 185 6.56 8.00 -18.53
CA ARG A 185 7.95 7.49 -18.60
C ARG A 185 8.27 6.50 -17.48
N GLY A 186 7.37 6.34 -16.51
CA GLY A 186 7.60 5.48 -15.36
C GLY A 186 8.80 5.93 -14.49
N GLY A 187 9.17 7.21 -14.56
CA GLY A 187 10.38 7.72 -13.91
C GLY A 187 10.36 7.60 -12.39
N ALA A 188 9.21 7.89 -11.76
CA ALA A 188 9.09 7.78 -10.32
C ALA A 188 9.25 6.33 -9.85
N ALA A 189 8.62 5.37 -10.54
CA ALA A 189 8.73 3.96 -10.21
C ALA A 189 10.17 3.45 -10.30
N LEU A 190 10.87 3.78 -11.38
CA LEU A 190 12.28 3.44 -11.57
C LEU A 190 13.16 4.00 -10.45
N SER A 191 12.97 5.29 -10.13
CA SER A 191 13.76 5.97 -9.10
C SER A 191 13.52 5.39 -7.71
N ILE A 192 12.26 5.08 -7.38
CA ILE A 192 11.92 4.46 -6.09
C ILE A 192 12.61 3.11 -5.96
N ARG A 193 12.53 2.28 -6.99
CA ARG A 193 13.20 0.96 -6.98
C ARG A 193 14.72 1.11 -6.85
N ALA A 194 15.31 2.04 -7.57
CA ALA A 194 16.75 2.28 -7.53
C ALA A 194 17.23 2.77 -6.16
N VAL A 195 16.45 3.67 -5.52
CA VAL A 195 16.83 4.29 -4.24
C VAL A 195 16.56 3.35 -3.05
N THR A 196 15.42 2.66 -3.04
CA THR A 196 15.00 1.85 -1.90
C THR A 196 15.35 0.38 -2.03
N GLY A 197 15.53 -0.12 -3.24
CA GLY A 197 15.65 -1.55 -3.51
C GLY A 197 14.36 -2.33 -3.31
N LYS A 198 13.24 -1.64 -3.08
CA LYS A 198 11.95 -2.29 -2.82
C LYS A 198 11.08 -2.33 -4.06
N PRO A 199 10.30 -3.42 -4.23
CA PRO A 199 9.50 -3.59 -5.45
C PRO A 199 8.25 -2.72 -5.47
N ILE A 200 7.86 -2.30 -6.66
CA ILE A 200 6.53 -1.76 -6.91
C ILE A 200 5.61 -2.97 -7.10
N LYS A 201 4.64 -3.15 -6.23
CA LYS A 201 3.77 -4.34 -6.26
C LYS A 201 2.45 -4.09 -6.98
N PHE A 202 1.92 -2.87 -6.87
CA PHE A 202 0.66 -2.50 -7.52
C PHE A 202 0.75 -1.10 -8.09
N ALA A 203 -0.04 -0.86 -9.14
CA ALA A 203 -0.21 0.45 -9.76
C ALA A 203 -1.67 0.83 -9.77
N GLY A 204 -1.99 2.03 -9.27
CA GLY A 204 -3.30 2.64 -9.40
C GLY A 204 -3.37 3.37 -10.73
N THR A 205 -4.30 2.97 -11.60
CA THR A 205 -4.37 3.43 -12.99
C THR A 205 -5.56 4.33 -13.28
N GLY A 206 -6.42 4.62 -12.29
CA GLY A 206 -7.56 5.49 -12.47
C GLY A 206 -8.31 5.73 -11.17
N GLU A 207 -9.53 6.28 -11.25
CA GLU A 207 -10.33 6.67 -10.08
C GLU A 207 -11.30 5.59 -9.60
N LYS A 208 -11.63 4.59 -10.42
CA LYS A 208 -12.57 3.51 -10.08
C LYS A 208 -11.92 2.51 -9.14
N LEU A 209 -12.74 1.82 -8.32
CA LEU A 209 -12.25 0.81 -7.39
C LEU A 209 -11.54 -0.37 -8.08
N ASP A 210 -11.88 -0.65 -9.33
CA ASP A 210 -11.20 -1.69 -10.12
C ASP A 210 -9.89 -1.21 -10.75
N ASP A 211 -9.57 0.09 -10.65
CA ASP A 211 -8.40 0.69 -11.28
C ASP A 211 -7.14 0.49 -10.41
N ILE A 212 -6.84 -0.75 -10.12
CA ILE A 212 -5.58 -1.18 -9.50
C ILE A 212 -5.12 -2.45 -10.21
N GLU A 213 -3.85 -2.52 -10.51
CA GLU A 213 -3.25 -3.66 -11.18
C GLU A 213 -2.01 -4.12 -10.45
N VAL A 214 -1.74 -5.42 -10.54
CA VAL A 214 -0.41 -5.93 -10.18
C VAL A 214 0.59 -5.27 -11.11
N PHE A 215 1.66 -4.73 -10.54
CA PHE A 215 2.66 -4.02 -11.34
C PHE A 215 3.53 -4.99 -12.14
N HIS A 216 3.59 -4.77 -13.44
CA HIS A 216 4.43 -5.52 -14.37
C HIS A 216 5.49 -4.58 -14.94
N PRO A 217 6.79 -4.80 -14.65
CA PRO A 217 7.84 -3.91 -15.10
C PRO A 217 8.04 -3.89 -16.62
N ASP A 218 7.63 -4.93 -17.30
CA ASP A 218 7.68 -5.08 -18.75
C ASP A 218 6.37 -4.59 -19.40
#